data_f74bc3f66b2c778810a611527bc7e371
#
_entry.id   f74bc3f66b2c778810a611527bc7e371
#
_cell.length_a   1.000
_cell.length_b   1.000
_cell.length_c   1.000
_cell.angle_alpha   90.00
_cell.angle_beta   90.00
_cell.angle_gamma   90.00
#
_symmetry.space_group_name_H-M   'P 1'
#
loop_
_entity.id
_entity.type
_entity.pdbx_description
1 polymer ?
#
loop_
_entity_poly.entity_id
_entity_poly.type
_entity_poly.pdbx_seq_one_letter_code
_entity_poly.pdbx_strand_id
1 'polypeptide(L)'
;MHDAVENTAPTGRVLKVRRRDGGDVTGRLYRRRREGGDVPLRPRAVTQPGASRDLVAEFLTARPFYISHRLGGTEYPEFTQAGLDASLRAGFKALEVSLRRCASGEYVMIHDWTTERNVPGTKYPIWSTPWDTLKTLRQAAGPFLRFTDLLEQLPDDIILAIDHKVTSSKQDANSSDLQAELDLYTLLDDAFDGHPERRVLWKVFANAGSVDRAKARGYRTMCMLYPNELAADDLTRWDVLGMEWNAPADAWKQLTATGKPTIAHIITNASQAQTALGKGANGLMASWPTTVHP
;
A
#
# COMPACT_ATOMS: atom_id res chain seq x y z
N MET A 1 12.35 25.02 39.75
CA MET A 1 13.79 25.07 39.43
C MET A 1 14.24 23.67 39.10
N HIS A 2 14.40 23.37 37.83
CA HIS A 2 15.17 22.21 37.37
C HIS A 2 15.82 22.66 36.07
N ASP A 3 17.14 22.74 36.13
CA ASP A 3 18.00 23.26 35.09
C ASP A 3 17.99 22.37 33.85
N ALA A 4 17.86 23.01 32.70
CA ALA A 4 18.03 22.40 31.40
C ALA A 4 19.52 22.23 31.12
N VAL A 5 19.97 20.99 30.98
CA VAL A 5 21.27 20.67 30.41
C VAL A 5 21.15 20.66 28.91
N GLU A 6 21.68 21.69 28.24
CA GLU A 6 21.91 21.66 26.80
C GLU A 6 22.99 20.64 26.47
N ASN A 7 22.61 19.60 25.77
CA ASN A 7 23.54 18.66 25.17
C ASN A 7 23.40 18.72 23.65
N THR A 8 24.27 19.52 23.02
CA THR A 8 24.39 19.66 21.58
C THR A 8 25.17 18.48 21.00
N ALA A 9 24.48 17.48 20.50
CA ALA A 9 25.04 16.50 19.57
C ALA A 9 24.24 16.53 18.25
N PRO A 10 24.88 16.42 17.09
CA PRO A 10 24.27 16.73 15.82
C PRO A 10 23.33 15.62 15.33
N THR A 11 22.29 16.03 14.62
CA THR A 11 21.39 15.22 13.79
C THR A 11 20.28 14.45 14.50
N GLY A 12 19.24 15.16 14.90
CA GLY A 12 17.91 14.60 15.16
C GLY A 12 16.87 15.67 14.86
N ARG A 13 15.82 15.30 14.15
CA ARG A 13 14.69 16.20 13.85
C ARG A 13 14.05 16.62 15.17
N VAL A 14 14.00 17.92 15.41
CA VAL A 14 13.38 18.50 16.60
C VAL A 14 11.95 18.88 16.22
N LEU A 15 10.97 18.20 16.80
CA LEU A 15 9.56 18.58 16.67
C LEU A 15 9.18 19.57 17.77
N LYS A 16 8.63 20.71 17.38
CA LYS A 16 7.96 21.64 18.30
C LYS A 16 6.51 21.25 18.41
N VAL A 17 6.10 20.76 19.56
CA VAL A 17 4.70 20.48 19.89
C VAL A 17 4.19 21.63 20.75
N ARG A 18 3.16 22.36 20.28
CA ARG A 18 2.49 23.39 21.08
C ARG A 18 1.55 22.74 22.09
N ARG A 19 1.73 23.06 23.34
CA ARG A 19 0.75 22.72 24.38
C ARG A 19 -0.47 23.63 24.33
N ARG A 20 -1.59 23.17 24.88
CA ARG A 20 -2.84 23.96 25.04
C ARG A 20 -2.65 25.24 25.87
N ASP A 21 -1.58 25.33 26.64
CA ASP A 21 -1.18 26.49 27.47
C ASP A 21 -0.24 27.46 26.76
N GLY A 22 0.08 27.23 25.48
CA GLY A 22 0.90 28.15 24.67
C GLY A 22 2.42 27.94 24.76
N GLY A 23 2.90 26.94 25.51
CA GLY A 23 4.33 26.61 25.62
C GLY A 23 4.82 25.68 24.51
N ASP A 24 6.00 25.96 23.94
CA ASP A 24 6.68 25.08 22.98
C ASP A 24 7.49 24.00 23.75
N VAL A 25 7.26 22.73 23.40
CA VAL A 25 8.07 21.61 23.89
C VAL A 25 8.94 21.09 22.74
N THR A 26 10.25 21.13 22.93
CA THR A 26 11.22 20.55 22.02
C THR A 26 11.59 19.15 22.52
N GLY A 27 11.37 18.11 21.71
CA GLY A 27 11.69 16.72 22.09
C GLY A 27 12.18 15.91 20.89
N ARG A 28 13.02 14.91 21.14
CA ARG A 28 13.38 13.92 20.13
C ARG A 28 12.29 12.84 20.08
N LEU A 29 11.88 12.45 18.88
CA LEU A 29 11.01 11.27 18.68
C LEU A 29 11.83 10.00 18.90
N TYR A 30 11.39 9.18 19.83
CA TYR A 30 11.88 7.83 20.06
C TYR A 30 10.75 6.84 19.85
N ARG A 31 11.04 5.75 19.15
CA ARG A 31 10.12 4.61 19.08
C ARG A 31 10.29 3.81 20.36
N ARG A 32 9.25 3.76 21.21
CA ARG A 32 9.23 2.83 22.35
C ARG A 32 9.10 1.39 21.84
N ARG A 33 10.12 0.57 22.08
CA ARG A 33 9.93 -0.88 22.07
C ARG A 33 9.19 -1.27 23.33
N ARG A 34 8.20 -2.18 23.22
CA ARG A 34 7.52 -2.77 24.39
C ARG A 34 8.45 -3.59 25.29
N GLU A 35 9.68 -3.82 24.87
CA GLU A 35 10.73 -4.52 25.61
C GLU A 35 11.90 -3.58 25.89
N GLY A 36 11.67 -2.58 26.71
CA GLY A 36 12.71 -1.94 27.54
C GLY A 36 13.84 -1.18 26.87
N GLY A 37 13.64 -0.45 25.76
CA GLY A 37 14.68 0.45 25.23
C GLY A 37 14.17 1.37 24.14
N ASP A 38 14.46 2.66 24.25
CA ASP A 38 14.21 3.63 23.18
C ASP A 38 15.25 3.43 22.06
N VAL A 39 14.80 3.16 20.84
CA VAL A 39 15.68 3.10 19.67
C VAL A 39 15.51 4.41 18.91
N PRO A 40 16.57 5.16 18.67
CA PRO A 40 16.49 6.36 17.84
C PRO A 40 16.05 5.94 16.43
N LEU A 41 15.03 6.63 15.89
CA LEU A 41 14.71 6.50 14.48
C LEU A 41 15.96 6.86 13.69
N ARG A 42 16.45 5.96 12.84
CA ARG A 42 17.54 6.31 11.92
C ARG A 42 17.09 7.52 11.12
N PRO A 43 17.85 8.62 11.08
CA PRO A 43 17.55 9.71 10.19
C PRO A 43 17.60 9.16 8.77
N ARG A 44 16.46 9.14 8.08
CA ARG A 44 16.46 8.99 6.63
C ARG A 44 17.30 10.13 6.09
N ALA A 45 18.26 9.86 5.23
CA ALA A 45 19.11 10.89 4.66
C ALA A 45 18.20 12.00 4.10
N VAL A 46 18.33 13.20 4.65
CA VAL A 46 17.63 14.39 4.15
C VAL A 46 18.25 14.69 2.79
N THR A 47 17.64 14.16 1.74
CA THR A 47 17.90 14.67 0.40
C THR A 47 17.40 16.11 0.39
N GLN A 48 18.26 17.04 -0.08
CA GLN A 48 17.94 18.46 -0.26
C GLN A 48 16.56 18.63 -0.94
N PRO A 49 15.78 19.68 -0.64
CA PRO A 49 14.49 19.92 -1.24
C PRO A 49 14.63 20.38 -2.69
N GLY A 50 14.98 19.44 -3.55
CA GLY A 50 14.57 19.48 -4.94
C GLY A 50 13.10 19.05 -4.96
N ALA A 51 12.26 19.68 -5.77
CA ALA A 51 10.86 19.34 -5.90
C ALA A 51 10.73 17.82 -5.94
N SER A 52 10.17 17.21 -4.88
CA SER A 52 10.16 15.75 -4.74
C SER A 52 9.36 15.18 -5.91
N ARG A 53 9.98 14.25 -6.68
CA ARG A 53 9.42 13.65 -7.88
C ARG A 53 8.06 13.03 -7.57
N ASP A 54 7.11 13.21 -8.46
CA ASP A 54 5.84 12.47 -8.43
C ASP A 54 6.03 11.11 -9.09
N LEU A 55 6.48 10.15 -8.30
CA LEU A 55 6.80 8.81 -8.81
C LEU A 55 5.58 8.08 -9.35
N VAL A 56 4.38 8.33 -8.80
CA VAL A 56 3.14 7.71 -9.30
C VAL A 56 2.82 8.26 -10.70
N ALA A 57 2.95 9.58 -10.92
CA ALA A 57 2.75 10.15 -12.24
C ALA A 57 3.73 9.58 -13.26
N GLU A 58 5.02 9.57 -12.93
CA GLU A 58 6.05 9.03 -13.81
C GLU A 58 5.82 7.55 -14.13
N PHE A 59 5.49 6.74 -13.12
CA PHE A 59 5.21 5.32 -13.28
C PHE A 59 4.06 5.06 -14.25
N LEU A 60 2.99 5.82 -14.15
CA LEU A 60 1.81 5.66 -15.00
C LEU A 60 2.03 6.11 -16.45
N THR A 61 3.17 6.71 -16.80
CA THR A 61 3.55 7.02 -18.20
C THR A 61 4.27 5.87 -18.90
N ALA A 62 4.87 4.94 -18.16
CA ALA A 62 5.55 3.77 -18.75
C ALA A 62 4.56 2.86 -19.50
N ARG A 63 5.05 2.18 -20.55
CA ARG A 63 4.25 1.23 -21.34
C ARG A 63 5.08 0.01 -21.73
N PRO A 64 4.76 -1.18 -21.24
CA PRO A 64 3.84 -1.41 -20.14
C PRO A 64 4.44 -1.01 -18.78
N PHE A 65 3.59 -0.68 -17.81
CA PHE A 65 4.01 -0.57 -16.42
C PHE A 65 3.66 -1.86 -15.64
N TYR A 66 4.41 -2.15 -14.56
CA TYR A 66 4.27 -3.41 -13.83
C TYR A 66 4.06 -3.17 -12.34
N ILE A 67 3.02 -3.78 -11.77
CA ILE A 67 2.77 -3.82 -10.32
C ILE A 67 2.97 -5.25 -9.85
N SER A 68 3.79 -5.48 -8.82
CA SER A 68 3.89 -6.79 -8.18
C SER A 68 2.68 -7.03 -7.30
N HIS A 69 1.79 -7.94 -7.72
CA HIS A 69 0.56 -8.30 -7.01
C HIS A 69 0.88 -9.09 -5.73
N ARG A 70 0.47 -8.55 -4.57
CA ARG A 70 0.69 -9.15 -3.25
C ARG A 70 2.15 -9.55 -3.01
N LEU A 71 3.09 -8.72 -3.49
CA LEU A 71 4.53 -9.00 -3.44
C LEU A 71 4.90 -10.34 -4.13
N GLY A 72 4.33 -10.63 -5.30
CA GLY A 72 4.56 -11.89 -6.01
C GLY A 72 3.77 -13.07 -5.45
N GLY A 73 2.58 -12.82 -4.94
CA GLY A 73 1.79 -13.72 -4.10
C GLY A 73 1.23 -15.00 -4.74
N THR A 74 1.58 -15.35 -5.98
CA THR A 74 1.33 -16.67 -6.58
C THR A 74 2.59 -17.52 -6.57
N GLU A 75 3.74 -16.92 -6.86
CA GLU A 75 5.04 -17.61 -6.85
C GLU A 75 5.58 -17.76 -5.43
N TYR A 76 5.36 -16.77 -4.60
CA TYR A 76 5.73 -16.75 -3.18
C TYR A 76 4.46 -16.69 -2.32
N PRO A 77 4.48 -17.18 -1.06
CA PRO A 77 3.42 -16.84 -0.12
C PRO A 77 3.25 -15.33 -0.03
N GLU A 78 2.02 -14.86 -0.18
CA GLU A 78 1.71 -13.44 -0.30
C GLU A 78 2.17 -12.63 0.91
N PHE A 79 2.65 -11.41 0.66
CA PHE A 79 3.08 -10.45 1.68
C PHE A 79 4.19 -10.99 2.61
N THR A 80 5.11 -11.80 2.08
CA THR A 80 6.29 -12.27 2.80
C THR A 80 7.54 -11.48 2.41
N GLN A 81 8.57 -11.53 3.27
CA GLN A 81 9.87 -10.95 2.95
C GLN A 81 10.48 -11.56 1.67
N ALA A 82 10.31 -12.88 1.47
CA ALA A 82 10.81 -13.55 0.27
C ALA A 82 10.17 -13.00 -1.02
N GLY A 83 8.84 -12.74 -0.98
CA GLY A 83 8.12 -12.13 -2.11
C GLY A 83 8.53 -10.68 -2.37
N LEU A 84 8.72 -9.89 -1.30
CA LEU A 84 9.25 -8.53 -1.40
C LEU A 84 10.62 -8.51 -2.06
N ASP A 85 11.56 -9.31 -1.55
CA ASP A 85 12.93 -9.38 -2.07
C ASP A 85 12.95 -9.84 -3.54
N ALA A 86 12.11 -10.81 -3.90
CA ALA A 86 11.99 -11.28 -5.27
C ALA A 86 11.44 -10.19 -6.20
N SER A 87 10.40 -9.47 -5.79
CA SER A 87 9.82 -8.38 -6.56
C SER A 87 10.82 -7.24 -6.79
N LEU A 88 11.57 -6.85 -5.75
CA LEU A 88 12.60 -5.82 -5.88
C LEU A 88 13.75 -6.27 -6.80
N ARG A 89 14.22 -7.52 -6.66
CA ARG A 89 15.27 -8.08 -7.56
C ARG A 89 14.80 -8.17 -9.01
N ALA A 90 13.51 -8.45 -9.25
CA ALA A 90 12.93 -8.48 -10.59
C ALA A 90 12.71 -7.08 -11.20
N GLY A 91 13.02 -6.00 -10.48
CA GLY A 91 12.99 -4.64 -10.98
C GLY A 91 11.65 -3.92 -10.87
N PHE A 92 10.67 -4.48 -10.15
CA PHE A 92 9.39 -3.80 -9.95
C PHE A 92 9.58 -2.45 -9.26
N LYS A 93 8.92 -1.42 -9.80
CA LYS A 93 8.85 -0.06 -9.23
C LYS A 93 7.53 0.20 -8.52
N ALA A 94 6.59 -0.73 -8.58
CA ALA A 94 5.33 -0.67 -7.87
C ALA A 94 5.02 -2.01 -7.19
N LEU A 95 4.64 -1.94 -5.92
CA LEU A 95 4.28 -3.10 -5.09
C LEU A 95 2.84 -2.95 -4.62
N GLU A 96 2.02 -3.97 -4.88
CA GLU A 96 0.65 -3.98 -4.33
C GLU A 96 0.66 -4.63 -2.96
N VAL A 97 -0.02 -3.96 -2.02
CA VAL A 97 -0.20 -4.42 -0.65
C VAL A 97 -1.67 -4.30 -0.23
N SER A 98 -2.20 -5.38 0.34
CA SER A 98 -3.51 -5.36 0.98
C SER A 98 -3.34 -5.15 2.48
N LEU A 99 -4.04 -4.17 3.03
CA LEU A 99 -3.88 -3.76 4.42
C LEU A 99 -5.15 -3.97 5.23
N ARG A 100 -5.01 -4.63 6.39
CA ARG A 100 -6.05 -4.72 7.41
C ARG A 100 -5.51 -4.24 8.75
N ARG A 101 -6.32 -3.46 9.45
CA ARG A 101 -6.01 -3.04 10.82
C ARG A 101 -6.36 -4.16 11.79
N CYS A 102 -5.40 -4.57 12.62
CA CYS A 102 -5.63 -5.58 13.66
C CYS A 102 -6.12 -4.95 14.98
N ALA A 103 -6.50 -5.78 15.97
CA ALA A 103 -7.11 -5.32 17.20
C ALA A 103 -6.22 -4.36 18.02
N SER A 104 -4.91 -4.46 17.93
CA SER A 104 -3.95 -3.58 18.61
C SER A 104 -3.56 -2.34 17.80
N GLY A 105 -4.17 -2.13 16.62
CA GLY A 105 -4.04 -0.92 15.82
C GLY A 105 -2.99 -0.98 14.70
N GLU A 106 -2.17 -2.02 14.65
CA GLU A 106 -1.18 -2.22 13.59
C GLU A 106 -1.84 -2.62 12.26
N TYR A 107 -1.25 -2.21 11.13
CA TYR A 107 -1.64 -2.67 9.81
C TYR A 107 -0.86 -3.92 9.44
N VAL A 108 -1.60 -5.00 9.19
CA VAL A 108 -1.08 -6.29 8.74
C VAL A 108 -1.26 -6.40 7.24
N MET A 109 -0.23 -6.82 6.54
CA MET A 109 -0.34 -7.12 5.11
C MET A 109 -0.98 -8.49 4.94
N ILE A 110 -2.27 -8.50 4.63
CA ILE A 110 -3.09 -9.69 4.39
C ILE A 110 -4.31 -9.32 3.55
N HIS A 111 -4.65 -10.16 2.59
CA HIS A 111 -5.83 -9.94 1.75
C HIS A 111 -7.13 -10.32 2.46
N ASP A 112 -7.17 -11.49 3.08
CA ASP A 112 -8.40 -12.08 3.61
C ASP A 112 -8.78 -11.55 5.01
N TRP A 113 -10.00 -11.81 5.41
CA TRP A 113 -10.54 -11.43 6.72
C TRP A 113 -9.94 -12.22 7.87
N THR A 114 -9.47 -13.44 7.57
CA THR A 114 -8.92 -14.39 8.53
C THR A 114 -7.58 -14.94 8.05
N THR A 115 -6.84 -15.56 8.94
CA THR A 115 -5.55 -16.17 8.65
C THR A 115 -5.63 -17.52 7.93
N GLU A 116 -6.83 -18.09 7.78
CA GLU A 116 -7.06 -19.51 7.41
C GLU A 116 -6.40 -19.92 6.08
N ARG A 117 -6.48 -19.07 5.05
CA ARG A 117 -5.87 -19.37 3.75
C ARG A 117 -4.34 -19.30 3.78
N ASN A 118 -3.79 -18.35 4.55
CA ASN A 118 -2.35 -18.13 4.64
C ASN A 118 -1.66 -19.10 5.62
N VAL A 119 -2.38 -19.48 6.71
CA VAL A 119 -1.87 -20.37 7.76
C VAL A 119 -2.93 -21.45 8.02
N PRO A 120 -2.94 -22.55 7.24
CA PRO A 120 -3.91 -23.62 7.42
C PRO A 120 -3.98 -24.13 8.87
N GLY A 121 -5.18 -24.39 9.35
CA GLY A 121 -5.41 -24.81 10.74
C GLY A 121 -5.57 -23.65 11.73
N THR A 122 -5.46 -22.39 11.27
CA THR A 122 -5.79 -21.21 12.07
C THR A 122 -6.97 -20.46 11.43
N LYS A 123 -7.76 -19.77 12.26
CA LYS A 123 -8.87 -18.94 11.77
C LYS A 123 -9.03 -17.70 12.63
N TYR A 124 -7.96 -16.92 12.75
CA TYR A 124 -8.00 -15.67 13.50
C TYR A 124 -8.57 -14.55 12.65
N PRO A 125 -9.70 -13.93 13.03
CA PRO A 125 -10.17 -12.71 12.38
C PRO A 125 -9.20 -11.56 12.67
N ILE A 126 -8.74 -10.88 11.62
CA ILE A 126 -7.67 -9.88 11.74
C ILE A 126 -8.10 -8.72 12.64
N TRP A 127 -9.31 -8.18 12.47
CA TRP A 127 -9.80 -7.01 13.21
C TRP A 127 -9.94 -7.22 14.72
N SER A 128 -10.10 -8.48 15.18
CA SER A 128 -10.26 -8.82 16.60
C SER A 128 -9.06 -9.53 17.20
N THR A 129 -7.99 -9.76 16.44
CA THR A 129 -6.77 -10.44 16.89
C THR A 129 -5.64 -9.42 17.04
N PRO A 130 -4.95 -9.33 18.20
CA PRO A 130 -3.84 -8.41 18.36
C PRO A 130 -2.59 -8.86 17.60
N TRP A 131 -1.75 -7.90 17.23
CA TRP A 131 -0.50 -8.16 16.51
C TRP A 131 0.41 -9.16 17.21
N ASP A 132 0.49 -9.11 18.55
CA ASP A 132 1.30 -10.04 19.32
C ASP A 132 0.93 -11.52 19.08
N THR A 133 -0.33 -11.80 18.76
CA THR A 133 -0.77 -13.14 18.31
C THR A 133 -0.43 -13.35 16.83
N LEU A 134 -0.79 -12.42 15.96
CA LEU A 134 -0.60 -12.57 14.51
C LEU A 134 0.87 -12.74 14.13
N LYS A 135 1.78 -12.02 14.78
CA LYS A 135 3.24 -12.11 14.52
C LYS A 135 3.85 -13.49 14.82
N THR A 136 3.15 -14.32 15.62
CA THR A 136 3.62 -15.69 15.94
C THR A 136 3.29 -16.69 14.85
N LEU A 137 2.32 -16.38 13.99
CA LEU A 137 1.89 -17.27 12.93
C LEU A 137 2.92 -17.30 11.81
N ARG A 138 3.03 -18.46 11.16
CA ARG A 138 3.98 -18.69 10.06
C ARG A 138 3.24 -19.16 8.81
N GLN A 139 3.40 -18.41 7.74
CA GLN A 139 3.14 -18.87 6.38
C GLN A 139 4.29 -19.78 5.93
N ALA A 140 4.15 -20.43 4.77
CA ALA A 140 5.18 -21.32 4.23
C ALA A 140 6.56 -20.66 4.07
N ALA A 141 6.64 -19.35 3.83
CA ALA A 141 7.89 -18.61 3.64
C ALA A 141 8.19 -17.59 4.75
N GLY A 142 7.58 -17.72 5.92
CA GLY A 142 7.89 -16.84 7.05
C GLY A 142 6.67 -16.23 7.75
N PRO A 143 6.88 -15.27 8.65
CA PRO A 143 5.80 -14.59 9.36
C PRO A 143 5.04 -13.64 8.44
N PHE A 144 3.85 -13.22 8.90
CA PHE A 144 3.21 -12.04 8.34
C PHE A 144 4.10 -10.82 8.49
N LEU A 145 4.11 -9.96 7.46
CA LEU A 145 4.75 -8.66 7.55
C LEU A 145 3.76 -7.62 8.07
N ARG A 146 4.24 -6.80 8.98
CA ARG A 146 3.55 -5.58 9.38
C ARG A 146 3.88 -4.47 8.38
N PHE A 147 2.92 -3.61 8.08
CA PHE A 147 3.10 -2.57 7.07
C PHE A 147 4.21 -1.58 7.44
N THR A 148 4.35 -1.25 8.72
CA THR A 148 5.45 -0.39 9.18
C THR A 148 6.83 -1.01 8.94
N ASP A 149 6.95 -2.34 9.03
CA ASP A 149 8.21 -3.03 8.77
C ASP A 149 8.56 -3.01 7.26
N LEU A 150 7.54 -3.01 6.38
CA LEU A 150 7.73 -2.76 4.96
C LEU A 150 8.21 -1.32 4.71
N LEU A 151 7.53 -0.31 5.30
CA LEU A 151 7.87 1.11 5.10
C LEU A 151 9.31 1.43 5.52
N GLU A 152 9.82 0.78 6.59
CA GLU A 152 11.19 0.96 7.08
C GLU A 152 12.26 0.47 6.08
N GLN A 153 11.93 -0.46 5.22
CA GLN A 153 12.87 -1.06 4.25
C GLN A 153 12.56 -0.69 2.78
N LEU A 154 11.50 0.10 2.54
CA LEU A 154 11.07 0.44 1.19
C LEU A 154 12.08 1.39 0.51
N PRO A 155 12.65 1.04 -0.66
CA PRO A 155 13.51 1.95 -1.42
C PRO A 155 12.80 3.24 -1.82
N ASP A 156 13.55 4.33 -1.98
CA ASP A 156 13.00 5.65 -2.23
C ASP A 156 12.33 5.81 -3.61
N ASP A 157 12.62 4.93 -4.54
CA ASP A 157 12.09 4.92 -5.91
C ASP A 157 10.94 3.92 -6.13
N ILE A 158 10.44 3.31 -5.06
CA ILE A 158 9.33 2.36 -5.12
C ILE A 158 8.02 3.03 -4.72
N ILE A 159 6.96 2.78 -5.45
CA ILE A 159 5.59 3.18 -5.13
C ILE A 159 4.80 2.01 -4.53
N LEU A 160 3.77 2.32 -3.77
CA LEU A 160 2.84 1.35 -3.20
C LEU A 160 1.46 1.48 -3.85
N ALA A 161 0.93 0.39 -4.40
CA ALA A 161 -0.49 0.29 -4.75
C ALA A 161 -1.22 -0.28 -3.52
N ILE A 162 -1.85 0.59 -2.73
CA ILE A 162 -2.46 0.21 -1.46
C ILE A 162 -3.92 -0.19 -1.66
N ASP A 163 -4.21 -1.46 -1.39
CA ASP A 163 -5.55 -2.03 -1.30
C ASP A 163 -5.98 -2.03 0.17
N HIS A 164 -6.56 -0.91 0.62
CA HIS A 164 -7.07 -0.80 1.98
C HIS A 164 -8.33 -1.64 2.14
N LYS A 165 -8.20 -2.77 2.84
CA LYS A 165 -9.28 -3.71 3.07
C LYS A 165 -10.15 -3.28 4.25
N VAL A 166 -11.41 -3.07 3.98
CA VAL A 166 -12.42 -2.65 4.95
C VAL A 166 -13.49 -3.74 5.15
N THR A 167 -14.32 -3.57 6.16
CA THR A 167 -15.32 -4.57 6.56
C THR A 167 -16.51 -4.63 5.61
N SER A 168 -16.77 -3.55 4.85
CA SER A 168 -17.87 -3.51 3.87
C SER A 168 -17.47 -2.76 2.61
N SER A 169 -18.15 -3.02 1.50
CA SER A 169 -18.03 -2.21 0.27
C SER A 169 -18.53 -0.78 0.46
N LYS A 170 -19.33 -0.55 1.51
CA LYS A 170 -19.82 0.78 1.94
C LYS A 170 -19.01 1.25 3.13
N GLN A 171 -17.76 1.60 2.91
CA GLN A 171 -16.81 2.07 3.93
C GLN A 171 -17.35 3.19 4.81
N ASP A 172 -18.21 4.02 4.27
CA ASP A 172 -18.75 5.19 4.96
C ASP A 172 -19.76 4.84 6.06
N ALA A 173 -20.28 3.61 6.05
CA ALA A 173 -21.29 3.18 7.02
C ALA A 173 -20.68 2.60 8.30
N ASN A 174 -19.37 2.34 8.34
CA ASN A 174 -18.69 1.75 9.50
C ASN A 174 -17.63 2.70 10.04
N SER A 175 -17.89 3.26 11.23
CA SER A 175 -16.98 4.23 11.87
C SER A 175 -15.59 3.63 12.19
N SER A 176 -15.49 2.33 12.43
CA SER A 176 -14.20 1.67 12.66
C SER A 176 -13.37 1.56 11.37
N ASP A 177 -14.00 1.37 10.23
CA ASP A 177 -13.33 1.37 8.93
C ASP A 177 -12.85 2.77 8.54
N LEU A 178 -13.67 3.79 8.80
CA LEU A 178 -13.29 5.19 8.59
C LEU A 178 -12.12 5.58 9.50
N GLN A 179 -12.15 5.23 10.77
CA GLN A 179 -11.04 5.51 11.68
C GLN A 179 -9.77 4.78 11.24
N ALA A 180 -9.87 3.53 10.80
CA ALA A 180 -8.74 2.80 10.25
C ALA A 180 -8.15 3.51 9.01
N GLU A 181 -8.99 4.03 8.11
CA GLU A 181 -8.54 4.78 6.95
C GLU A 181 -7.81 6.08 7.35
N LEU A 182 -8.37 6.84 8.31
CA LEU A 182 -7.75 8.08 8.80
C LEU A 182 -6.40 7.83 9.50
N ASP A 183 -6.31 6.77 10.29
CA ASP A 183 -5.06 6.35 10.92
C ASP A 183 -4.01 5.93 9.86
N LEU A 184 -4.45 5.27 8.77
CA LEU A 184 -3.57 4.90 7.65
C LEU A 184 -3.04 6.14 6.93
N TYR A 185 -3.88 7.15 6.69
CA TYR A 185 -3.42 8.41 6.09
C TYR A 185 -2.36 9.09 6.97
N THR A 186 -2.57 9.14 8.28
CA THR A 186 -1.58 9.70 9.21
C THR A 186 -0.25 8.94 9.15
N LEU A 187 -0.31 7.61 9.12
CA LEU A 187 0.88 6.77 8.98
C LEU A 187 1.63 7.03 7.66
N LEU A 188 0.90 7.21 6.56
CA LEU A 188 1.48 7.50 5.26
C LEU A 188 2.08 8.91 5.19
N ASP A 189 1.41 9.91 5.77
CA ASP A 189 1.94 11.28 5.87
C ASP A 189 3.29 11.27 6.62
N ASP A 190 3.38 10.55 7.72
CA ASP A 190 4.63 10.42 8.50
C ASP A 190 5.72 9.66 7.72
N ALA A 191 5.34 8.61 6.97
CA ALA A 191 6.29 7.79 6.23
C ALA A 191 6.86 8.48 4.98
N PHE A 192 6.10 9.39 4.38
CA PHE A 192 6.44 10.05 3.11
C PHE A 192 6.59 11.57 3.23
N ASP A 193 6.98 12.06 4.41
CA ASP A 193 7.28 13.48 4.66
C ASP A 193 6.13 14.44 4.28
N GLY A 194 4.89 14.03 4.46
CA GLY A 194 3.67 14.80 4.16
C GLY A 194 3.27 14.79 2.69
N HIS A 195 3.92 13.97 1.85
CA HIS A 195 3.63 13.86 0.41
C HIS A 195 3.40 12.41 -0.05
N PRO A 196 2.53 11.64 0.63
CA PRO A 196 2.29 10.25 0.26
C PRO A 196 1.63 10.10 -1.13
N GLU A 197 0.92 11.11 -1.63
CA GLU A 197 0.28 11.12 -2.94
C GLU A 197 1.27 10.92 -4.11
N ARG A 198 2.56 11.19 -3.87
CA ARG A 198 3.64 11.01 -4.85
C ARG A 198 4.22 9.60 -4.89
N ARG A 199 3.90 8.80 -3.87
CA ARG A 199 4.44 7.45 -3.65
C ARG A 199 3.36 6.37 -3.55
N VAL A 200 2.09 6.75 -3.44
CA VAL A 200 0.97 5.84 -3.20
C VAL A 200 -0.08 5.98 -4.29
N LEU A 201 -0.41 4.86 -4.91
CA LEU A 201 -1.58 4.66 -5.76
C LEU A 201 -2.67 3.99 -4.92
N TRP A 202 -3.80 4.68 -4.71
CA TRP A 202 -4.89 4.18 -3.89
C TRP A 202 -5.75 3.20 -4.68
N LYS A 203 -5.63 1.91 -4.38
CA LYS A 203 -6.32 0.83 -5.08
C LYS A 203 -7.51 0.36 -4.27
N VAL A 204 -8.69 0.37 -4.87
CA VAL A 204 -9.92 -0.17 -4.25
C VAL A 204 -10.83 -0.78 -5.32
N PHE A 205 -11.89 -1.45 -4.89
CA PHE A 205 -12.94 -1.95 -5.77
C PHE A 205 -13.92 -0.84 -6.15
N ALA A 206 -14.70 -1.07 -7.22
CA ALA A 206 -15.84 -0.26 -7.61
C ALA A 206 -16.77 0.01 -6.41
N ASN A 207 -17.39 1.18 -6.39
CA ASN A 207 -18.32 1.62 -5.33
C ASN A 207 -17.71 1.77 -3.93
N ALA A 208 -16.40 1.82 -3.78
CA ALA A 208 -15.76 2.11 -2.50
C ALA A 208 -15.89 3.60 -2.14
N GLY A 209 -16.41 3.91 -0.95
CA GLY A 209 -16.58 5.28 -0.48
C GLY A 209 -15.24 6.00 -0.20
N SER A 210 -14.15 5.26 0.02
CA SER A 210 -12.83 5.83 0.28
C SER A 210 -12.21 6.56 -0.92
N VAL A 211 -12.69 6.33 -2.13
CA VAL A 211 -12.14 6.97 -3.34
C VAL A 211 -12.18 8.49 -3.28
N ASP A 212 -13.28 9.06 -2.85
CA ASP A 212 -13.44 10.52 -2.79
C ASP A 212 -12.55 11.14 -1.73
N ARG A 213 -12.38 10.46 -0.59
CA ARG A 213 -11.45 10.88 0.46
C ARG A 213 -10.00 10.80 0.02
N ALA A 214 -9.62 9.73 -0.66
CA ALA A 214 -8.28 9.59 -1.23
C ALA A 214 -8.00 10.68 -2.27
N LYS A 215 -8.95 10.95 -3.17
CA LYS A 215 -8.81 12.03 -4.16
C LYS A 215 -8.71 13.41 -3.52
N ALA A 216 -9.49 13.68 -2.48
CA ALA A 216 -9.41 14.95 -1.74
C ALA A 216 -8.03 15.16 -1.09
N ARG A 217 -7.27 14.09 -0.84
CA ARG A 217 -5.89 14.13 -0.36
C ARG A 217 -4.83 14.11 -1.48
N GLY A 218 -5.24 14.18 -2.73
CA GLY A 218 -4.35 14.21 -3.88
C GLY A 218 -3.87 12.84 -4.38
N TYR A 219 -4.32 11.73 -3.80
CA TYR A 219 -3.94 10.41 -4.29
C TYR A 219 -4.53 10.15 -5.68
N ARG A 220 -3.75 9.52 -6.55
CA ARG A 220 -4.28 8.84 -7.73
C ARG A 220 -4.96 7.55 -7.32
N THR A 221 -6.08 7.26 -7.96
CA THR A 221 -6.96 6.15 -7.61
C THR A 221 -6.98 5.10 -8.69
N MET A 222 -6.98 3.83 -8.30
CA MET A 222 -7.09 2.68 -9.19
C MET A 222 -8.29 1.84 -8.81
N CYS A 223 -9.21 1.67 -9.76
CA CYS A 223 -10.37 0.80 -9.61
C CYS A 223 -10.09 -0.58 -10.19
N MET A 224 -10.41 -1.62 -9.44
CA MET A 224 -10.48 -2.99 -9.96
C MET A 224 -11.93 -3.31 -10.28
N LEU A 225 -12.22 -3.58 -11.55
CA LEU A 225 -13.56 -3.76 -12.10
C LEU A 225 -13.76 -5.20 -12.60
N TYR A 226 -14.99 -5.64 -12.51
CA TYR A 226 -15.49 -6.80 -13.28
C TYR A 226 -16.30 -6.31 -14.48
N PRO A 227 -16.45 -7.13 -15.54
CA PRO A 227 -17.18 -6.71 -16.75
C PRO A 227 -18.62 -6.19 -16.50
N ASN A 228 -19.32 -6.76 -15.51
CA ASN A 228 -20.67 -6.36 -15.13
C ASN A 228 -20.73 -5.04 -14.35
N GLU A 229 -19.61 -4.50 -13.91
CA GLU A 229 -19.51 -3.23 -13.16
C GLU A 229 -19.27 -2.03 -14.07
N LEU A 230 -18.86 -2.26 -15.33
CA LEU A 230 -18.54 -1.17 -16.28
C LEU A 230 -19.68 -0.20 -16.52
N ALA A 231 -20.93 -0.69 -16.52
CA ALA A 231 -22.10 0.14 -16.74
C ALA A 231 -22.67 0.74 -15.44
N ALA A 232 -22.24 0.24 -14.28
CA ALA A 232 -22.79 0.60 -12.97
C ALA A 232 -21.93 1.62 -12.23
N ASP A 233 -20.63 1.74 -12.57
CA ASP A 233 -19.72 2.64 -11.89
C ASP A 233 -19.46 3.90 -12.73
N ASP A 234 -19.26 5.01 -12.03
CA ASP A 234 -18.78 6.26 -12.64
C ASP A 234 -17.28 6.17 -12.86
N LEU A 235 -16.89 5.72 -14.04
CA LEU A 235 -15.48 5.55 -14.41
C LEU A 235 -14.70 6.87 -14.43
N THR A 236 -15.39 8.03 -14.41
CA THR A 236 -14.70 9.33 -14.37
C THR A 236 -13.99 9.59 -13.04
N ARG A 237 -14.43 8.95 -11.97
CA ARG A 237 -13.86 9.06 -10.62
C ARG A 237 -12.45 8.48 -10.50
N TRP A 238 -12.02 7.62 -11.43
CA TRP A 238 -10.81 6.84 -11.32
C TRP A 238 -9.71 7.37 -12.24
N ASP A 239 -8.47 7.25 -11.81
CA ASP A 239 -7.30 7.63 -12.61
C ASP A 239 -6.71 6.45 -13.37
N VAL A 240 -6.87 5.23 -12.83
CA VAL A 240 -6.45 3.96 -13.45
C VAL A 240 -7.59 2.95 -13.35
N LEU A 241 -7.82 2.20 -14.42
CA LEU A 241 -8.87 1.19 -14.49
C LEU A 241 -8.27 -0.20 -14.66
N GLY A 242 -8.61 -1.13 -13.78
CA GLY A 242 -8.13 -2.51 -13.81
C GLY A 242 -9.22 -3.51 -14.12
N MET A 243 -8.87 -4.57 -14.86
CA MET A 243 -9.78 -5.67 -15.19
C MET A 243 -9.01 -7.00 -15.29
N GLU A 244 -9.71 -8.12 -15.12
CA GLU A 244 -9.12 -9.43 -15.35
C GLU A 244 -8.61 -9.58 -16.79
N TRP A 245 -7.42 -10.16 -16.95
CA TRP A 245 -6.78 -10.33 -18.27
C TRP A 245 -7.62 -11.15 -19.24
N ASN A 246 -8.40 -12.12 -18.74
CA ASN A 246 -9.29 -13.00 -19.50
C ASN A 246 -10.69 -12.43 -19.72
N ALA A 247 -11.02 -11.27 -19.19
CA ALA A 247 -12.32 -10.62 -19.42
C ALA A 247 -12.61 -10.49 -20.93
N PRO A 248 -13.89 -10.46 -21.34
CA PRO A 248 -14.29 -10.36 -22.75
C PRO A 248 -13.63 -9.18 -23.46
N ALA A 249 -13.32 -9.35 -24.75
CA ALA A 249 -12.68 -8.31 -25.56
C ALA A 249 -13.52 -7.01 -25.61
N ASP A 250 -14.85 -7.12 -25.66
CA ASP A 250 -15.72 -5.93 -25.65
C ASP A 250 -15.68 -5.17 -24.34
N ALA A 251 -15.49 -5.84 -23.19
CA ALA A 251 -15.31 -5.18 -21.91
C ALA A 251 -13.96 -4.41 -21.90
N TRP A 252 -12.89 -5.02 -22.40
CA TRP A 252 -11.59 -4.35 -22.57
C TRP A 252 -11.68 -3.16 -23.53
N LYS A 253 -12.40 -3.27 -24.62
CA LYS A 253 -12.63 -2.18 -25.58
C LYS A 253 -13.35 -1.00 -24.92
N GLN A 254 -14.36 -1.25 -24.09
CA GLN A 254 -15.03 -0.19 -23.31
C GLN A 254 -14.07 0.46 -22.32
N LEU A 255 -13.26 -0.33 -21.61
CA LEU A 255 -12.30 0.17 -20.64
C LEU A 255 -11.26 1.08 -21.31
N THR A 256 -10.65 0.63 -22.40
CA THR A 256 -9.63 1.38 -23.13
C THR A 256 -10.16 2.63 -23.83
N ALA A 257 -11.43 2.63 -24.23
CA ALA A 257 -12.10 3.79 -24.82
C ALA A 257 -12.21 5.00 -23.87
N THR A 258 -12.03 4.78 -22.56
CA THR A 258 -11.99 5.90 -21.59
C THR A 258 -10.74 6.79 -21.74
N GLY A 259 -9.71 6.33 -22.45
CA GLY A 259 -8.43 7.02 -22.58
C GLY A 259 -7.56 7.01 -21.31
N LYS A 260 -8.02 6.39 -20.23
CA LYS A 260 -7.28 6.28 -18.97
C LYS A 260 -6.25 5.15 -19.02
N PRO A 261 -5.17 5.21 -18.22
CA PRO A 261 -4.32 4.05 -18.00
C PRO A 261 -5.12 2.83 -17.57
N THR A 262 -4.86 1.68 -18.20
CA THR A 262 -5.54 0.42 -17.90
C THR A 262 -4.55 -0.61 -17.41
N ILE A 263 -4.95 -1.49 -16.48
CA ILE A 263 -4.10 -2.55 -15.95
C ILE A 263 -4.82 -3.89 -15.95
N ALA A 264 -4.15 -4.93 -16.43
CA ALA A 264 -4.68 -6.30 -16.37
C ALA A 264 -4.21 -7.02 -15.10
N HIS A 265 -5.11 -7.77 -14.48
CA HIS A 265 -4.85 -8.59 -13.31
C HIS A 265 -5.52 -9.97 -13.45
N ILE A 266 -5.07 -11.02 -12.82
CA ILE A 266 -3.77 -11.24 -12.19
C ILE A 266 -2.94 -12.02 -13.20
N ILE A 267 -1.74 -11.53 -13.50
CA ILE A 267 -0.88 -12.12 -14.54
C ILE A 267 0.13 -13.05 -13.87
N THR A 268 0.19 -14.31 -14.35
CA THR A 268 1.09 -15.33 -13.80
C THR A 268 2.06 -15.92 -14.83
N ASN A 269 1.88 -15.59 -16.12
CA ASN A 269 2.76 -16.08 -17.18
C ASN A 269 2.75 -15.17 -18.42
N ALA A 270 3.72 -15.38 -19.32
CA ALA A 270 3.90 -14.56 -20.51
C ALA A 270 2.71 -14.60 -21.48
N SER A 271 2.00 -15.72 -21.62
CA SER A 271 0.84 -15.82 -22.50
C SER A 271 -0.32 -14.94 -22.03
N GLN A 272 -0.58 -14.91 -20.73
CA GLN A 272 -1.57 -14.01 -20.13
C GLN A 272 -1.17 -12.54 -20.32
N ALA A 273 0.13 -12.21 -20.12
CA ALA A 273 0.65 -10.88 -20.35
C ALA A 273 0.44 -10.43 -21.81
N GLN A 274 0.79 -11.28 -22.79
CA GLN A 274 0.59 -10.99 -24.22
C GLN A 274 -0.89 -10.81 -24.56
N THR A 275 -1.76 -11.66 -23.99
CA THR A 275 -3.22 -11.55 -24.18
C THR A 275 -3.77 -10.24 -23.65
N ALA A 276 -3.34 -9.82 -22.47
CA ALA A 276 -3.74 -8.56 -21.85
C ALA A 276 -3.28 -7.34 -22.66
N LEU A 277 -2.00 -7.32 -23.04
CA LEU A 277 -1.43 -6.25 -23.87
C LEU A 277 -2.11 -6.18 -25.25
N GLY A 278 -2.41 -7.33 -25.84
CA GLY A 278 -3.16 -7.42 -27.11
C GLY A 278 -4.60 -6.90 -27.02
N LYS A 279 -5.19 -6.86 -25.83
CA LYS A 279 -6.49 -6.23 -25.55
C LYS A 279 -6.38 -4.72 -25.23
N GLY A 280 -5.16 -4.17 -25.20
CA GLY A 280 -4.90 -2.76 -24.95
C GLY A 280 -4.60 -2.41 -23.50
N ALA A 281 -4.26 -3.36 -22.65
CA ALA A 281 -3.77 -3.07 -21.30
C ALA A 281 -2.47 -2.24 -21.36
N ASN A 282 -2.40 -1.19 -20.57
CA ASN A 282 -1.20 -0.36 -20.43
C ASN A 282 -0.26 -0.87 -19.34
N GLY A 283 -0.77 -1.63 -18.40
CA GLY A 283 -0.04 -2.17 -17.27
C GLY A 283 -0.43 -3.62 -16.94
N LEU A 284 0.44 -4.28 -16.20
CA LEU A 284 0.29 -5.68 -15.79
C LEU A 284 0.48 -5.78 -14.27
N MET A 285 -0.52 -6.33 -13.59
CA MET A 285 -0.43 -6.70 -12.18
C MET A 285 0.04 -8.15 -12.09
N ALA A 286 1.35 -8.33 -11.92
CA ALA A 286 2.03 -9.61 -12.00
C ALA A 286 2.16 -10.27 -10.64
N SER A 287 1.82 -11.54 -10.56
CA SER A 287 1.87 -12.36 -9.34
C SER A 287 2.98 -13.43 -9.38
N TRP A 288 3.76 -13.45 -10.46
CA TRP A 288 4.89 -14.35 -10.67
C TRP A 288 6.13 -13.57 -11.14
N PRO A 289 6.83 -12.92 -10.21
CA PRO A 289 7.90 -11.95 -10.52
C PRO A 289 9.10 -12.52 -11.27
N THR A 290 9.38 -13.83 -11.22
CA THR A 290 10.47 -14.41 -12.01
C THR A 290 10.11 -14.65 -13.48
N THR A 291 8.83 -14.55 -13.84
CA THR A 291 8.35 -14.83 -15.21
C THR A 291 7.74 -13.60 -15.89
N VAL A 292 7.06 -12.75 -15.11
CA VAL A 292 6.40 -11.53 -15.60
C VAL A 292 6.89 -10.34 -14.79
N HIS A 293 7.79 -9.60 -15.36
CA HIS A 293 8.49 -8.47 -14.71
C HIS A 293 8.83 -7.38 -15.74
N PRO A 294 9.25 -6.17 -15.30
CA PRO A 294 9.72 -5.09 -16.18
C PRO A 294 10.82 -5.48 -17.12
#